data_2b85014a85ddb3c2ec227f614de5eaea
#
_entry.id   2b85014a85ddb3c2ec227f614de5eaea
#
_cell.length_a   1.000
_cell.length_b   1.000
_cell.length_c   1.000
_cell.angle_alpha   90.00
_cell.angle_beta   90.00
_cell.angle_gamma   90.00
#
_symmetry.space_group_name_H-M   'P 1'
#
loop_
_entity.id
_entity.type
_entity.pdbx_description
1 polymer ?
#
loop_
_entity_poly.entity_id
_entity_poly.type
_entity_poly.pdbx_seq_one_letter_code
_entity_poly.pdbx_strand_id
1 'polypeptide(L)'
;ELVIYPKEVKAKVRNIQVHSQDVDKAYAGQRTAINLSNIKFDDVKRGDTLATAGSLVKTYMLDSEIKLINDDRANLELWDRVRIYVGTVEVMARVVPLGTESIKPGESGFVQLRLEEEIAVKNYDKFIIRTYSPMVTIGGGVILDASPRKHSRFNEEILEKLKVQLEGNSGDLIQNYLLSHSNHIVSKKDIIKDLQLSEGEAVTELDELVARGS
;
A
#
# COMPACT_ATOMS: atom_id res chain seq x y z
N GLU A 1 6.31 15.91 15.65
CA GLU A 1 6.98 14.62 15.80
C GLU A 1 6.50 13.70 14.68
N LEU A 2 7.43 13.01 14.00
CA LEU A 2 7.18 12.08 12.93
C LEU A 2 7.82 10.73 13.26
N VAL A 3 7.55 9.72 12.44
CA VAL A 3 8.10 8.37 12.59
C VAL A 3 8.80 7.98 11.29
N ILE A 4 9.98 7.40 11.41
CA ILE A 4 10.75 6.83 10.29
C ILE A 4 10.37 5.35 10.16
N TYR A 5 9.74 4.98 9.06
CA TYR A 5 9.33 3.63 8.73
C TYR A 5 10.34 2.95 7.79
N PRO A 6 10.45 1.60 7.84
CA PRO A 6 9.69 0.65 8.65
C PRO A 6 10.18 0.48 10.09
N LYS A 7 11.30 1.11 10.50
CA LYS A 7 11.91 0.93 11.83
C LYS A 7 11.10 1.50 12.99
N GLU A 8 10.13 2.37 12.72
CA GLU A 8 9.29 3.09 13.69
C GLU A 8 10.09 3.96 14.68
N VAL A 9 11.18 4.54 14.21
CA VAL A 9 12.00 5.45 15.03
C VAL A 9 11.35 6.84 15.05
N LYS A 10 11.06 7.35 16.24
CA LYS A 10 10.49 8.69 16.42
C LYS A 10 11.52 9.76 16.12
N ALA A 11 11.17 10.71 15.29
CA ALA A 11 11.99 11.82 14.85
C ALA A 11 11.30 13.16 15.08
N LYS A 12 12.06 14.15 15.53
CA LYS A 12 11.58 15.52 15.65
C LYS A 12 12.13 16.37 14.51
N VAL A 13 11.26 17.00 13.73
CA VAL A 13 11.64 17.95 12.69
C VAL A 13 12.23 19.20 13.35
N ARG A 14 13.46 19.57 12.97
CA ARG A 14 14.16 20.76 13.44
C ARG A 14 13.99 21.90 12.44
N ASN A 15 14.15 21.60 11.16
CA ASN A 15 14.06 22.57 10.07
C ASN A 15 13.56 21.90 8.80
N ILE A 16 12.91 22.66 7.93
CA ILE A 16 12.42 22.23 6.62
C ILE A 16 12.96 23.19 5.57
N GLN A 17 13.45 22.66 4.45
CA GLN A 17 13.91 23.44 3.33
C GLN A 17 13.26 22.97 2.01
N VAL A 18 12.84 23.92 1.22
CA VAL A 18 12.36 23.72 -0.16
C VAL A 18 13.16 24.65 -1.06
N HIS A 19 13.76 24.11 -2.15
CA HIS A 19 14.63 24.87 -3.05
C HIS A 19 15.78 25.60 -2.32
N SER A 20 16.38 24.97 -1.31
CA SER A 20 17.47 25.52 -0.49
C SER A 20 17.09 26.75 0.35
N GLN A 21 15.80 27.01 0.52
CA GLN A 21 15.28 28.07 1.40
C GLN A 21 14.56 27.47 2.59
N ASP A 22 14.77 28.03 3.77
CA ASP A 22 14.06 27.66 4.98
C ASP A 22 12.58 28.03 4.88
N VAL A 23 11.70 27.08 5.23
CA VAL A 23 10.26 27.25 5.17
C VAL A 23 9.59 26.67 6.41
N ASP A 24 8.48 27.23 6.82
CA ASP A 24 7.68 26.69 7.93
C ASP A 24 6.80 25.52 7.51
N LYS A 25 6.46 25.42 6.22
CA LYS A 25 5.58 24.38 5.67
C LYS A 25 6.08 23.91 4.30
N ALA A 26 5.93 22.63 4.06
CA ALA A 26 6.10 22.02 2.74
C ALA A 26 4.78 21.38 2.29
N TYR A 27 4.56 21.29 0.98
CA TYR A 27 3.33 20.78 0.39
C TYR A 27 3.61 19.50 -0.42
N ALA A 28 2.57 18.71 -0.62
CA ALA A 28 2.65 17.53 -1.46
C ALA A 28 3.18 17.85 -2.86
N GLY A 29 4.03 16.97 -3.40
CA GLY A 29 4.69 17.17 -4.70
C GLY A 29 5.99 17.98 -4.64
N GLN A 30 6.36 18.58 -3.52
CA GLN A 30 7.63 19.31 -3.37
C GLN A 30 8.78 18.39 -2.97
N ARG A 31 9.95 18.61 -3.57
CA ARG A 31 11.21 18.04 -3.06
C ARG A 31 11.63 18.82 -1.82
N THR A 32 11.58 18.16 -0.67
CA THR A 32 11.78 18.77 0.63
C THR A 32 13.00 18.17 1.31
N ALA A 33 13.89 19.01 1.85
CA ALA A 33 14.93 18.60 2.77
C ALA A 33 14.44 18.81 4.20
N ILE A 34 14.56 17.78 5.04
CA ILE A 34 14.10 17.79 6.42
C ILE A 34 15.28 17.50 7.33
N ASN A 35 15.59 18.42 8.24
CA ASN A 35 16.58 18.21 9.29
C ASN A 35 15.86 17.59 10.50
N LEU A 36 16.32 16.42 10.88
CA LEU A 36 15.79 15.66 12.02
C LEU A 36 16.72 15.75 13.21
N SER A 37 16.16 15.97 14.40
CA SER A 37 16.90 15.87 15.66
C SER A 37 16.72 14.49 16.30
N ASN A 38 17.69 14.08 17.12
CA ASN A 38 17.72 12.79 17.84
C ASN A 38 17.81 11.55 16.94
N ILE A 39 18.26 11.72 15.69
CA ILE A 39 18.46 10.64 14.73
C ILE A 39 19.92 10.64 14.32
N LYS A 40 20.56 9.47 14.32
CA LYS A 40 21.89 9.28 13.76
C LYS A 40 21.79 9.09 12.25
N PHE A 41 22.82 9.48 11.51
CA PHE A 41 22.86 9.31 10.06
C PHE A 41 22.62 7.85 9.63
N ASP A 42 23.19 6.90 10.36
CA ASP A 42 23.06 5.46 10.07
C ASP A 42 21.68 4.87 10.40
N ASP A 43 20.84 5.62 11.11
CA ASP A 43 19.46 5.19 11.42
C ASP A 43 18.52 5.36 10.24
N VAL A 44 18.89 6.17 9.25
CA VAL A 44 18.07 6.48 8.06
C VAL A 44 18.74 5.89 6.83
N LYS A 45 17.98 5.13 6.04
CA LYS A 45 18.41 4.55 4.78
C LYS A 45 17.56 5.08 3.62
N ARG A 46 18.11 4.96 2.40
CA ARG A 46 17.30 5.18 1.20
C ARG A 46 16.14 4.16 1.18
N GLY A 47 14.93 4.66 0.95
CA GLY A 47 13.71 3.87 1.01
C GLY A 47 12.94 4.05 2.32
N ASP A 48 13.56 4.52 3.40
CA ASP A 48 12.84 4.83 4.63
C ASP A 48 11.82 5.97 4.36
N THR A 49 10.65 5.87 4.96
CA THR A 49 9.58 6.86 4.82
C THR A 49 9.35 7.59 6.13
N LEU A 50 9.37 8.91 6.07
CA LEU A 50 9.04 9.76 7.21
C LEU A 50 7.55 10.13 7.16
N ALA A 51 6.79 9.71 8.16
CA ALA A 51 5.34 9.89 8.19
C ALA A 51 4.81 10.12 9.61
N THR A 52 3.54 10.46 9.73
CA THR A 52 2.86 10.52 11.03
C THR A 52 2.74 9.14 11.64
N ALA A 53 2.71 9.05 12.96
CA ALA A 53 2.57 7.76 13.66
C ALA A 53 1.25 7.09 13.26
N GLY A 54 1.33 5.79 12.89
CA GLY A 54 0.16 4.99 12.52
C GLY A 54 -0.41 5.24 11.12
N SER A 55 0.23 6.08 10.29
CA SER A 55 -0.25 6.36 8.92
C SER A 55 0.21 5.35 7.88
N LEU A 56 1.17 4.48 8.20
CA LEU A 56 1.66 3.41 7.36
C LEU A 56 1.58 2.08 8.08
N VAL A 57 1.41 1.02 7.33
CA VAL A 57 1.41 -0.36 7.80
C VAL A 57 2.74 -1.00 7.46
N LYS A 58 3.38 -1.63 8.45
CA LYS A 58 4.57 -2.46 8.24
C LYS A 58 4.15 -3.87 7.85
N THR A 59 4.76 -4.40 6.83
CA THR A 59 4.33 -5.68 6.29
C THR A 59 5.43 -6.43 5.54
N TYR A 60 5.29 -7.75 5.52
CA TYR A 60 6.01 -8.69 4.65
C TYR A 60 5.11 -9.26 3.56
N MET A 61 3.84 -8.82 3.48
CA MET A 61 2.87 -9.41 2.57
C MET A 61 1.89 -8.36 2.08
N LEU A 62 1.57 -8.41 0.79
CA LEU A 62 0.64 -7.49 0.15
C LEU A 62 -0.35 -8.29 -0.70
N ASP A 63 -1.64 -7.96 -0.64
CA ASP A 63 -2.58 -8.34 -1.68
C ASP A 63 -2.71 -7.17 -2.67
N SER A 64 -2.59 -7.47 -3.94
CA SER A 64 -2.48 -6.44 -4.97
C SER A 64 -3.16 -6.86 -6.26
N GLU A 65 -3.60 -5.88 -7.04
CA GLU A 65 -3.85 -6.07 -8.46
C GLU A 65 -2.60 -5.69 -9.23
N ILE A 66 -2.21 -6.54 -10.19
CA ILE A 66 -1.11 -6.30 -11.11
C ILE A 66 -1.66 -6.22 -12.53
N LYS A 67 -1.10 -5.29 -13.31
CA LYS A 67 -1.25 -5.23 -14.77
C LYS A 67 0.11 -5.40 -15.44
N LEU A 68 0.24 -6.44 -16.25
CA LEU A 68 1.45 -6.70 -17.01
C LEU A 68 1.45 -5.94 -18.33
N ILE A 69 2.64 -5.54 -18.77
CA ILE A 69 2.81 -4.99 -20.12
C ILE A 69 2.66 -6.10 -21.16
N ASN A 70 2.31 -5.75 -22.38
CA ASN A 70 2.23 -6.70 -23.49
C ASN A 70 3.64 -6.96 -24.10
N ASP A 71 4.44 -7.71 -23.37
CA ASP A 71 5.82 -8.11 -23.74
C ASP A 71 6.01 -9.56 -23.31
N ASP A 72 6.56 -10.39 -24.15
CA ASP A 72 6.72 -11.84 -23.92
C ASP A 72 7.49 -12.19 -22.63
N ARG A 73 8.30 -11.24 -22.12
CA ARG A 73 9.01 -11.37 -20.84
C ARG A 73 8.16 -11.11 -19.61
N ALA A 74 6.94 -10.59 -19.81
CA ALA A 74 6.04 -10.18 -18.73
C ALA A 74 5.08 -11.32 -18.34
N ASN A 75 5.58 -12.53 -18.15
CA ASN A 75 4.81 -13.65 -17.60
C ASN A 75 5.11 -13.79 -16.11
N LEU A 76 4.09 -14.08 -15.30
CA LEU A 76 4.21 -14.31 -13.85
C LEU A 76 3.55 -15.62 -13.44
N GLU A 77 4.35 -16.48 -12.85
CA GLU A 77 3.93 -17.77 -12.33
C GLU A 77 4.10 -17.87 -10.81
N LEU A 78 3.62 -18.95 -10.24
CA LEU A 78 3.72 -19.21 -8.82
C LEU A 78 5.19 -19.26 -8.36
N TRP A 79 5.52 -18.47 -7.33
CA TRP A 79 6.83 -18.33 -6.72
C TRP A 79 7.89 -17.61 -7.56
N ASP A 80 7.50 -17.00 -8.67
CA ASP A 80 8.42 -16.11 -9.38
C ASP A 80 9.00 -15.06 -8.45
N ARG A 81 10.30 -14.84 -8.58
CA ARG A 81 11.03 -13.84 -7.81
C ARG A 81 11.12 -12.57 -8.61
N VAL A 82 10.58 -11.49 -8.06
CA VAL A 82 10.49 -10.20 -8.72
C VAL A 82 11.00 -9.07 -7.82
N ARG A 83 11.28 -7.92 -8.43
CA ARG A 83 11.58 -6.68 -7.73
C ARG A 83 10.34 -5.80 -7.72
N ILE A 84 9.96 -5.33 -6.55
CA ILE A 84 8.86 -4.40 -6.35
C ILE A 84 9.42 -3.05 -5.96
N TYR A 85 8.93 -1.99 -6.61
CA TYR A 85 9.29 -0.61 -6.33
C TYR A 85 8.06 0.16 -5.87
N VAL A 86 8.01 0.52 -4.59
CA VAL A 86 6.95 1.34 -3.99
C VAL A 86 7.57 2.65 -3.52
N GLY A 87 7.17 3.79 -4.12
CA GLY A 87 7.84 5.05 -3.83
C GLY A 87 9.34 4.96 -4.12
N THR A 88 10.17 5.09 -3.08
CA THR A 88 11.64 4.99 -3.16
C THR A 88 12.19 3.65 -2.64
N VAL A 89 11.32 2.77 -2.17
CA VAL A 89 11.68 1.42 -1.67
C VAL A 89 11.85 0.47 -2.85
N GLU A 90 12.91 -0.31 -2.83
CA GLU A 90 13.08 -1.52 -3.64
C GLU A 90 13.09 -2.72 -2.72
N VAL A 91 12.26 -3.72 -3.00
CA VAL A 91 12.18 -4.96 -2.23
C VAL A 91 11.99 -6.16 -3.14
N MET A 92 12.57 -7.29 -2.77
CA MET A 92 12.35 -8.57 -3.44
C MET A 92 11.06 -9.21 -2.95
N ALA A 93 10.32 -9.80 -3.87
CA ALA A 93 9.07 -10.48 -3.55
C ALA A 93 8.95 -11.83 -4.28
N ARG A 94 8.19 -12.74 -3.69
CA ARG A 94 7.69 -13.95 -4.34
C ARG A 94 6.23 -13.75 -4.72
N VAL A 95 5.90 -14.04 -5.96
CA VAL A 95 4.55 -13.88 -6.51
C VAL A 95 3.71 -15.11 -6.23
N VAL A 96 2.51 -14.90 -5.74
CA VAL A 96 1.48 -15.94 -5.61
C VAL A 96 0.23 -15.47 -6.35
N PRO A 97 0.01 -15.91 -7.62
CA PRO A 97 -1.21 -15.57 -8.35
C PRO A 97 -2.46 -16.09 -7.62
N LEU A 98 -3.50 -15.28 -7.56
CA LEU A 98 -4.79 -15.60 -6.94
C LEU A 98 -5.87 -15.76 -8.01
N GLY A 99 -6.63 -16.85 -7.95
CA GLY A 99 -7.70 -17.17 -8.90
C GLY A 99 -7.23 -17.64 -10.28
N THR A 100 -5.90 -17.72 -10.50
CA THR A 100 -5.32 -18.18 -11.76
C THR A 100 -4.02 -18.92 -11.52
N GLU A 101 -3.57 -19.72 -12.51
CA GLU A 101 -2.28 -20.39 -12.46
C GLU A 101 -1.11 -19.45 -12.78
N SER A 102 -1.32 -18.50 -13.69
CA SER A 102 -0.34 -17.51 -14.12
C SER A 102 -1.02 -16.25 -14.62
N ILE A 103 -0.30 -15.14 -14.71
CA ILE A 103 -0.72 -13.90 -15.36
C ILE A 103 0.15 -13.71 -16.59
N LYS A 104 -0.48 -13.64 -17.77
CA LYS A 104 0.19 -13.56 -19.05
C LYS A 104 0.46 -12.12 -19.49
N PRO A 105 1.35 -11.91 -20.49
CA PRO A 105 1.58 -10.58 -21.07
C PRO A 105 0.29 -9.86 -21.44
N GLY A 106 0.16 -8.61 -21.02
CA GLY A 106 -1.01 -7.77 -21.28
C GLY A 106 -2.21 -8.00 -20.37
N GLU A 107 -2.19 -9.05 -19.54
CA GLU A 107 -3.28 -9.35 -18.60
C GLU A 107 -3.14 -8.60 -17.28
N SER A 108 -4.25 -8.48 -16.58
CA SER A 108 -4.33 -8.10 -15.17
C SER A 108 -4.75 -9.27 -14.31
N GLY A 109 -4.32 -9.28 -13.05
CA GLY A 109 -4.72 -10.32 -12.11
C GLY A 109 -4.41 -9.96 -10.67
N PHE A 110 -5.04 -10.66 -9.74
CA PHE A 110 -4.75 -10.53 -8.33
C PHE A 110 -3.58 -11.41 -7.93
N VAL A 111 -2.74 -10.87 -7.06
CA VAL A 111 -1.59 -11.58 -6.50
C VAL A 111 -1.46 -11.31 -5.01
N GLN A 112 -0.92 -12.29 -4.29
CA GLN A 112 -0.31 -12.06 -3.01
C GLN A 112 1.20 -11.98 -3.20
N LEU A 113 1.80 -10.83 -2.87
CA LEU A 113 3.24 -10.62 -2.90
C LEU A 113 3.82 -10.93 -1.53
N ARG A 114 4.78 -11.84 -1.46
CA ARG A 114 5.50 -12.17 -0.23
C ARG A 114 6.88 -11.55 -0.29
N LEU A 115 7.08 -10.55 0.53
CA LEU A 115 8.28 -9.72 0.53
C LEU A 115 9.40 -10.42 1.30
N GLU A 116 10.64 -10.23 0.84
CA GLU A 116 11.84 -10.76 1.51
C GLU A 116 12.30 -9.83 2.65
N GLU A 117 11.87 -8.56 2.64
CA GLU A 117 12.14 -7.57 3.69
C GLU A 117 10.86 -6.84 4.07
N GLU A 118 10.81 -6.34 5.30
CA GLU A 118 9.70 -5.52 5.78
C GLU A 118 9.71 -4.14 5.13
N ILE A 119 8.57 -3.74 4.63
CA ILE A 119 8.36 -2.37 4.11
C ILE A 119 7.20 -1.71 4.83
N ALA A 120 7.07 -0.40 4.67
CA ALA A 120 5.94 0.36 5.19
C ALA A 120 5.18 1.02 4.03
N VAL A 121 3.91 0.69 3.92
CA VAL A 121 3.02 1.09 2.83
C VAL A 121 1.62 1.36 3.37
N LYS A 122 0.75 1.83 2.50
CA LYS A 122 -0.70 1.93 2.75
C LYS A 122 -1.48 1.33 1.59
N ASN A 123 -2.76 1.08 1.83
CA ASN A 123 -3.68 0.67 0.76
C ASN A 123 -3.71 1.72 -0.34
N TYR A 124 -3.85 1.27 -1.57
CA TYR A 124 -3.86 2.05 -2.80
C TYR A 124 -2.53 2.71 -3.19
N ASP A 125 -1.43 2.41 -2.49
CA ASP A 125 -0.09 2.74 -3.01
C ASP A 125 0.16 1.99 -4.31
N LYS A 126 0.70 2.71 -5.29
CA LYS A 126 1.07 2.15 -6.59
C LYS A 126 2.50 1.65 -6.57
N PHE A 127 2.75 0.58 -7.30
CA PHE A 127 4.10 0.02 -7.43
C PHE A 127 4.42 -0.38 -8.86
N ILE A 128 5.72 -0.51 -9.11
CA ILE A 128 6.26 -1.06 -10.37
C ILE A 128 6.85 -2.43 -10.07
N ILE A 129 6.69 -3.35 -11.03
CA ILE A 129 7.24 -4.71 -10.95
C ILE A 129 8.28 -4.92 -12.06
N ARG A 130 9.41 -5.50 -11.68
CA ARG A 130 10.51 -5.84 -12.60
C ARG A 130 10.97 -7.27 -12.38
N THR A 131 11.46 -7.90 -13.43
CA THR A 131 12.10 -9.23 -13.33
C THR A 131 13.35 -9.17 -12.45
N TYR A 132 13.68 -10.30 -11.82
CA TYR A 132 14.89 -10.40 -11.00
C TYR A 132 16.16 -10.24 -11.86
N SER A 133 16.27 -11.00 -12.95
CA SER A 133 17.40 -10.96 -13.87
C SER A 133 16.98 -11.53 -15.26
N PRO A 134 17.25 -10.83 -16.35
CA PRO A 134 17.69 -9.43 -16.43
C PRO A 134 16.65 -8.47 -15.85
N MET A 135 17.08 -7.30 -15.37
CA MET A 135 16.19 -6.32 -14.73
C MET A 135 15.35 -5.57 -15.76
N VAL A 136 14.18 -6.08 -16.09
CA VAL A 136 13.24 -5.50 -17.06
C VAL A 136 11.93 -5.15 -16.38
N THR A 137 11.37 -3.99 -16.66
CA THR A 137 10.03 -3.64 -16.18
C THR A 137 8.99 -4.49 -16.91
N ILE A 138 8.18 -5.21 -16.18
CA ILE A 138 7.16 -6.11 -16.71
C ILE A 138 5.74 -5.67 -16.38
N GLY A 139 5.56 -4.65 -15.56
CA GLY A 139 4.25 -4.13 -15.22
C GLY A 139 4.27 -3.24 -13.98
N GLY A 140 3.12 -3.08 -13.42
CA GLY A 140 2.88 -2.37 -12.16
C GLY A 140 1.54 -2.78 -11.58
N GLY A 141 1.19 -2.19 -10.45
CA GLY A 141 -0.05 -2.52 -9.77
C GLY A 141 -0.42 -1.55 -8.67
N VAL A 142 -1.45 -1.92 -7.94
CA VAL A 142 -1.95 -1.20 -6.79
C VAL A 142 -2.10 -2.16 -5.60
N ILE A 143 -1.69 -1.71 -4.42
CA ILE A 143 -1.84 -2.45 -3.17
C ILE A 143 -3.30 -2.34 -2.73
N LEU A 144 -4.00 -3.46 -2.62
CA LEU A 144 -5.39 -3.51 -2.16
C LEU A 144 -5.48 -3.74 -0.66
N ASP A 145 -4.63 -4.62 -0.12
CA ASP A 145 -4.52 -4.87 1.31
C ASP A 145 -3.03 -4.89 1.71
N ALA A 146 -2.64 -3.95 2.58
CA ALA A 146 -1.28 -3.81 3.08
C ALA A 146 -0.97 -4.72 4.29
N SER A 147 -1.98 -5.43 4.83
CA SER A 147 -1.81 -6.34 5.97
C SER A 147 -2.64 -7.62 5.82
N PRO A 148 -2.54 -8.29 4.67
CA PRO A 148 -3.35 -9.48 4.42
C PRO A 148 -2.88 -10.65 5.26
N ARG A 149 -3.80 -11.60 5.46
CA ARG A 149 -3.45 -12.94 5.90
C ARG A 149 -3.03 -13.79 4.71
N LYS A 150 -2.36 -14.91 4.97
CA LYS A 150 -2.07 -15.90 3.93
C LYS A 150 -3.36 -16.52 3.42
N HIS A 151 -3.58 -16.50 2.10
CA HIS A 151 -4.75 -17.07 1.45
C HIS A 151 -4.45 -18.35 0.69
N SER A 152 -5.50 -19.16 0.48
CA SER A 152 -5.52 -20.16 -0.57
C SER A 152 -5.64 -19.44 -1.93
N ARG A 153 -4.95 -19.93 -2.96
CA ARG A 153 -4.88 -19.31 -4.30
C ARG A 153 -6.25 -19.16 -4.98
N PHE A 154 -7.16 -20.09 -4.75
CA PHE A 154 -8.48 -20.18 -5.40
C PHE A 154 -9.61 -19.97 -4.38
N ASN A 155 -9.44 -19.05 -3.43
CA ASN A 155 -10.48 -18.69 -2.48
C ASN A 155 -11.39 -17.61 -3.09
N GLU A 156 -12.63 -17.99 -3.43
CA GLU A 156 -13.60 -17.11 -4.07
C GLU A 156 -13.97 -15.89 -3.21
N GLU A 157 -14.11 -16.06 -1.90
CA GLU A 157 -14.43 -14.95 -0.98
C GLU A 157 -13.34 -13.87 -1.00
N ILE A 158 -12.07 -14.30 -1.05
CA ILE A 158 -10.94 -13.36 -1.14
C ILE A 158 -10.93 -12.65 -2.48
N LEU A 159 -11.19 -13.37 -3.58
CA LEU A 159 -11.24 -12.78 -4.91
C LEU A 159 -12.35 -11.74 -5.02
N GLU A 160 -13.54 -12.02 -4.50
CA GLU A 160 -14.64 -11.05 -4.46
C GLU A 160 -14.29 -9.83 -3.58
N LYS A 161 -13.70 -10.04 -2.40
CA LYS A 161 -13.21 -8.93 -1.57
C LYS A 161 -12.22 -8.04 -2.33
N LEU A 162 -11.25 -8.62 -3.03
CA LEU A 162 -10.24 -7.88 -3.78
C LEU A 162 -10.85 -7.12 -4.97
N LYS A 163 -11.85 -7.70 -5.66
CA LYS A 163 -12.60 -6.99 -6.71
C LYS A 163 -13.31 -5.76 -6.16
N VAL A 164 -14.02 -5.92 -5.05
CA VAL A 164 -14.71 -4.80 -4.41
C VAL A 164 -13.72 -3.71 -3.99
N GLN A 165 -12.54 -4.09 -3.46
CA GLN A 165 -11.49 -3.14 -3.11
C GLN A 165 -10.90 -2.42 -4.32
N LEU A 166 -10.83 -3.08 -5.47
CA LEU A 166 -10.33 -2.49 -6.71
C LEU A 166 -11.34 -1.55 -7.38
N GLU A 167 -12.63 -1.93 -7.42
CA GLU A 167 -13.70 -1.25 -8.16
C GLU A 167 -14.51 -0.31 -7.28
N GLY A 168 -14.55 -0.58 -5.96
CA GLY A 168 -15.36 0.14 -4.99
C GLY A 168 -14.88 1.58 -4.77
N ASN A 169 -15.82 2.50 -4.66
CA ASN A 169 -15.54 3.82 -4.09
C ASN A 169 -15.41 3.71 -2.55
N SER A 170 -15.01 4.79 -1.89
CA SER A 170 -14.84 4.81 -0.44
C SER A 170 -16.12 4.42 0.32
N GLY A 171 -17.30 4.74 -0.22
CA GLY A 171 -18.61 4.37 0.34
C GLY A 171 -18.85 2.86 0.32
N ASP A 172 -18.57 2.19 -0.82
CA ASP A 172 -18.70 0.74 -0.94
C ASP A 172 -17.74 0.01 0.01
N LEU A 173 -16.52 0.52 0.18
CA LEU A 173 -15.55 -0.02 1.13
C LEU A 173 -16.04 0.08 2.57
N ILE A 174 -16.58 1.23 2.97
CA ILE A 174 -17.15 1.45 4.31
C ILE A 174 -18.36 0.53 4.52
N GLN A 175 -19.26 0.44 3.55
CA GLN A 175 -20.45 -0.41 3.64
C GLN A 175 -20.08 -1.90 3.83
N ASN A 176 -19.15 -2.40 3.03
CA ASN A 176 -18.66 -3.78 3.16
C ASN A 176 -17.93 -4.04 4.49
N TYR A 177 -17.15 -3.06 4.95
CA TYR A 177 -16.49 -3.13 6.26
C TYR A 177 -17.52 -3.23 7.39
N LEU A 178 -18.56 -2.39 7.38
CA LEU A 178 -19.65 -2.43 8.36
C LEU A 178 -20.42 -3.75 8.31
N LEU A 179 -20.73 -4.26 7.13
CA LEU A 179 -21.41 -5.56 6.96
C LEU A 179 -20.57 -6.71 7.52
N SER A 180 -19.28 -6.73 7.26
CA SER A 180 -18.38 -7.78 7.77
C SER A 180 -18.17 -7.73 9.28
N HIS A 181 -18.44 -6.58 9.92
CA HIS A 181 -18.35 -6.36 11.35
C HIS A 181 -19.71 -6.15 12.03
N SER A 182 -20.79 -6.61 11.40
CA SER A 182 -22.19 -6.41 11.88
C SER A 182 -22.46 -6.89 13.31
N ASN A 183 -21.62 -7.78 13.84
CA ASN A 183 -21.73 -8.30 15.22
C ASN A 183 -21.02 -7.43 16.29
N HIS A 184 -20.38 -6.33 15.88
CA HIS A 184 -19.65 -5.44 16.77
C HIS A 184 -20.00 -3.96 16.49
N ILE A 185 -19.91 -3.13 17.53
CA ILE A 185 -19.98 -1.68 17.33
C ILE A 185 -18.66 -1.21 16.77
N VAL A 186 -18.69 -0.76 15.53
CA VAL A 186 -17.53 -0.20 14.83
C VAL A 186 -17.45 1.30 15.07
N SER A 187 -16.33 1.81 15.56
CA SER A 187 -16.13 3.24 15.71
C SER A 187 -15.65 3.86 14.39
N LYS A 188 -15.93 5.16 14.19
CA LYS A 188 -15.40 5.92 13.06
C LYS A 188 -13.86 5.85 12.97
N LYS A 189 -13.18 5.81 14.13
CA LYS A 189 -11.72 5.69 14.19
C LYS A 189 -11.23 4.33 13.67
N ASP A 190 -11.99 3.26 13.92
CA ASP A 190 -11.66 1.94 13.42
C ASP A 190 -11.80 1.89 11.89
N ILE A 191 -12.88 2.48 11.34
CA ILE A 191 -13.09 2.60 9.88
C ILE A 191 -11.93 3.36 9.22
N ILE A 192 -11.59 4.53 9.74
CA ILE A 192 -10.49 5.36 9.22
C ILE A 192 -9.17 4.59 9.26
N LYS A 193 -8.88 3.91 10.36
CA LYS A 193 -7.65 3.17 10.57
C LYS A 193 -7.57 1.95 9.67
N ASP A 194 -8.60 1.12 9.65
CA ASP A 194 -8.57 -0.20 9.00
C ASP A 194 -8.73 -0.08 7.48
N LEU A 195 -9.53 0.88 6.99
CA LEU A 195 -9.64 1.20 5.57
C LEU A 195 -8.59 2.22 5.09
N GLN A 196 -7.82 2.80 6.00
CA GLN A 196 -6.79 3.81 5.72
C GLN A 196 -7.31 5.02 4.93
N LEU A 197 -8.56 5.40 5.19
CA LEU A 197 -9.19 6.58 4.61
C LEU A 197 -8.73 7.85 5.34
N SER A 198 -8.81 8.99 4.67
CA SER A 198 -8.69 10.27 5.36
C SER A 198 -9.93 10.53 6.23
N GLU A 199 -9.79 11.33 7.29
CA GLU A 199 -10.91 11.67 8.16
C GLU A 199 -12.04 12.38 7.38
N GLY A 200 -11.68 13.25 6.43
CA GLY A 200 -12.65 13.94 5.58
C GLY A 200 -13.44 13.01 4.68
N GLU A 201 -12.75 12.09 3.99
CA GLU A 201 -13.39 11.08 3.12
C GLU A 201 -14.34 10.19 3.93
N ALA A 202 -13.87 9.65 5.06
CA ALA A 202 -14.68 8.77 5.90
C ALA A 202 -15.94 9.48 6.45
N VAL A 203 -15.84 10.77 6.81
CA VAL A 203 -17.02 11.55 7.27
C VAL A 203 -18.02 11.72 6.14
N THR A 204 -17.57 12.20 4.99
CA THR A 204 -18.43 12.47 3.84
C THR A 204 -19.18 11.21 3.42
N GLU A 205 -18.47 10.09 3.26
CA GLU A 205 -19.07 8.83 2.83
C GLU A 205 -20.02 8.23 3.88
N LEU A 206 -19.69 8.33 5.17
CA LEU A 206 -20.57 7.90 6.24
C LEU A 206 -21.87 8.72 6.29
N ASP A 207 -21.77 10.03 6.13
CA ASP A 207 -22.95 10.92 6.08
C ASP A 207 -23.84 10.61 4.87
N GLU A 208 -23.23 10.28 3.70
CA GLU A 208 -23.96 9.85 2.52
C GLU A 208 -24.64 8.49 2.73
N LEU A 209 -23.97 7.50 3.33
CA LEU A 209 -24.55 6.20 3.63
C LEU A 209 -25.76 6.32 4.59
N VAL A 210 -25.63 7.13 5.63
CA VAL A 210 -26.74 7.42 6.54
C VAL A 210 -27.91 8.09 5.82
N ALA A 211 -27.62 9.04 4.92
CA ALA A 211 -28.67 9.72 4.14
C ALA A 211 -29.40 8.78 3.16
N ARG A 212 -28.73 7.74 2.67
CA ARG A 212 -29.30 6.67 1.81
C ARG A 212 -30.08 5.61 2.60
N GLY A 213 -29.98 5.62 3.93
CA GLY A 213 -30.66 4.65 4.81
C GLY A 213 -30.01 3.26 4.81
N SER A 214 -28.73 3.21 4.56
CA SER A 214 -27.93 1.97 4.48
C SER A 214 -27.29 1.67 5.82
#